data_ce881d3396ba03c501b1127a2ee27fd5
#
_entry.id   ce881d3396ba03c501b1127a2ee27fd5
#
_cell.length_a   1.000
_cell.length_b   1.000
_cell.length_c   1.000
_cell.angle_alpha   90.00
_cell.angle_beta   90.00
_cell.angle_gamma   90.00
#
_symmetry.space_group_name_H-M   'P 1'
#
loop_
_entity.id
_entity.type
_entity.pdbx_description
1 polymer ?
#
loop_
_entity_poly.entity_id
_entity_poly.type
_entity_poly.pdbx_seq_one_letter_code
_entity_poly.pdbx_strand_id
1 'polypeptide(L)'
;MNPRIEKLEEDGDNLSFTLRDMNVSLANGLRRTILSDIPTVVFRTSPNEQNKCIILTNTTRLNNEILKQRLSCIPIHISDLKMPLQNYLVEVNVENLTDTIMFVTTEHFKIMNLTTNEYLKEKDQRSIFPPNSLTG
;
A
#
# COMPACT_ATOMS: atom_id res chain seq x y z
N MET A 1 12.34 33.48 -13.83
CA MET A 1 12.45 32.07 -13.44
C MET A 1 11.95 31.28 -14.63
N ASN A 2 12.75 30.36 -15.17
CA ASN A 2 12.39 29.54 -16.33
C ASN A 2 12.64 28.06 -16.00
N PRO A 3 11.67 27.39 -15.28
CA PRO A 3 11.85 26.03 -14.82
C PRO A 3 12.10 25.07 -15.98
N ARG A 4 13.04 24.14 -15.79
CA ARG A 4 13.37 23.10 -16.77
C ARG A 4 13.37 21.73 -16.13
N ILE A 5 12.90 20.74 -16.89
CA ILE A 5 13.02 19.34 -16.55
C ILE A 5 14.14 18.73 -17.38
N GLU A 6 15.10 18.10 -16.74
CA GLU A 6 16.22 17.42 -17.37
C GLU A 6 16.27 15.96 -16.87
N LYS A 7 16.94 15.11 -17.64
CA LYS A 7 17.15 13.69 -17.31
C LYS A 7 15.83 13.00 -16.93
N LEU A 8 14.83 13.19 -17.76
CA LEU A 8 13.56 12.48 -17.60
C LEU A 8 13.77 11.03 -18.06
N GLU A 9 13.66 10.11 -17.12
CA GLU A 9 13.80 8.67 -17.35
C GLU A 9 12.62 7.96 -16.73
N GLU A 10 12.03 7.02 -17.46
CA GLU A 10 10.93 6.18 -17.03
C GLU A 10 11.40 4.72 -17.08
N ASP A 11 11.38 4.04 -15.94
CA ASP A 11 11.76 2.64 -15.79
C ASP A 11 10.66 1.91 -15.01
N GLY A 12 9.80 1.21 -15.74
CA GLY A 12 8.60 0.58 -15.16
C GLY A 12 7.72 1.59 -14.46
N ASP A 13 7.53 1.42 -13.16
CA ASP A 13 6.70 2.31 -12.32
C ASP A 13 7.50 3.49 -11.72
N ASN A 14 8.80 3.61 -12.06
CA ASN A 14 9.65 4.66 -11.54
C ASN A 14 9.85 5.77 -12.57
N LEU A 15 9.57 7.00 -12.18
CA LEU A 15 9.84 8.21 -12.94
C LEU A 15 10.93 9.02 -12.24
N SER A 16 12.07 9.19 -12.90
CA SER A 16 13.20 10.00 -12.42
C SER A 16 13.37 11.24 -13.27
N PHE A 17 13.58 12.39 -12.65
CA PHE A 17 13.85 13.63 -13.35
C PHE A 17 14.59 14.63 -12.47
N THR A 18 15.24 15.60 -13.12
CA THR A 18 15.92 16.72 -12.44
C THR A 18 15.20 18.02 -12.75
N LEU A 19 14.84 18.78 -11.70
CA LEU A 19 14.29 20.12 -11.84
C LEU A 19 15.43 21.15 -11.72
N ARG A 20 15.54 22.05 -12.72
CA ARG A 20 16.49 23.17 -12.70
C ARG A 20 15.78 24.51 -12.83
N ASP A 21 16.47 25.57 -12.43
CA ASP A 21 16.01 26.95 -12.49
C ASP A 21 14.64 27.18 -11.81
N MET A 22 14.36 26.38 -10.78
CA MET A 22 13.14 26.46 -9.98
C MET A 22 13.48 26.92 -8.55
N ASN A 23 12.57 27.70 -7.97
CA ASN A 23 12.66 28.06 -6.55
C ASN A 23 12.52 26.82 -5.67
N VAL A 24 13.39 26.66 -4.68
CA VAL A 24 13.42 25.50 -3.75
C VAL A 24 12.08 25.34 -3.02
N SER A 25 11.41 26.46 -2.67
CA SER A 25 10.10 26.42 -2.00
C SER A 25 9.03 25.79 -2.91
N LEU A 26 9.04 26.11 -4.21
CA LEU A 26 8.12 25.51 -5.18
C LEU A 26 8.42 24.02 -5.40
N ALA A 27 9.69 23.67 -5.53
CA ALA A 27 10.10 22.26 -5.65
C ALA A 27 9.69 21.45 -4.42
N ASN A 28 9.86 21.99 -3.22
CA ASN A 28 9.41 21.36 -1.99
C ASN A 28 7.88 21.32 -1.89
N GLY A 29 7.19 22.36 -2.34
CA GLY A 29 5.72 22.35 -2.45
C GLY A 29 5.23 21.19 -3.32
N LEU A 30 5.80 21.04 -4.52
CA LEU A 30 5.47 19.93 -5.43
C LEU A 30 5.73 18.56 -4.78
N ARG A 31 6.92 18.39 -4.17
CA ARG A 31 7.25 17.15 -3.47
C ARG A 31 6.21 16.82 -2.37
N ARG A 32 5.81 17.80 -1.59
CA ARG A 32 4.81 17.60 -0.52
C ARG A 32 3.44 17.27 -1.07
N THR A 33 3.00 17.95 -2.14
CA THR A 33 1.72 17.67 -2.80
C THR A 33 1.68 16.24 -3.35
N ILE A 34 2.78 15.77 -3.96
CA ILE A 34 2.87 14.38 -4.43
C ILE A 34 2.69 13.38 -3.28
N LEU A 35 3.25 13.68 -2.10
CA LEU A 35 3.18 12.78 -0.94
C LEU A 35 1.86 12.84 -0.18
N SER A 36 1.14 13.97 -0.19
CA SER A 36 -0.01 14.20 0.69
C SER A 36 -1.35 14.32 -0.02
N ASP A 37 -1.37 14.78 -1.27
CA ASP A 37 -2.62 15.20 -1.91
C ASP A 37 -3.08 14.26 -3.03
N ILE A 38 -2.23 13.35 -3.49
CA ILE A 38 -2.64 12.34 -4.49
C ILE A 38 -3.48 11.27 -3.80
N PRO A 39 -4.76 11.08 -4.21
CA PRO A 39 -5.60 10.04 -3.64
C PRO A 39 -5.04 8.64 -3.94
N THR A 40 -4.93 7.81 -2.92
CA THR A 40 -4.49 6.42 -3.03
C THR A 40 -5.43 5.49 -2.28
N VAL A 41 -5.43 4.21 -2.67
CA VAL A 41 -6.15 3.18 -1.94
C VAL A 41 -5.35 2.76 -0.72
N VAL A 42 -5.99 2.68 0.43
CA VAL A 42 -5.36 2.28 1.70
C VAL A 42 -6.29 1.38 2.52
N PHE A 43 -5.73 0.61 3.43
CA PHE A 43 -6.50 -0.03 4.49
C PHE A 43 -6.94 1.05 5.49
N ARG A 44 -8.25 1.28 5.59
CA ARG A 44 -8.81 2.28 6.49
C ARG A 44 -8.82 1.78 7.93
N THR A 45 -7.91 2.26 8.74
CA THR A 45 -7.75 1.85 10.15
C THR A 45 -7.98 2.99 11.14
N SER A 46 -8.11 4.23 10.64
CA SER A 46 -8.27 5.45 11.43
C SER A 46 -9.18 6.45 10.70
N PRO A 47 -9.94 7.32 11.39
CA PRO A 47 -10.23 7.28 12.82
C PRO A 47 -11.06 6.05 13.21
N ASN A 48 -11.24 5.79 14.51
CA ASN A 48 -11.88 4.56 15.00
C ASN A 48 -13.28 4.32 14.43
N GLU A 49 -14.07 5.39 14.24
CA GLU A 49 -15.43 5.34 13.67
C GLU A 49 -15.44 4.88 12.20
N GLN A 50 -14.33 5.05 11.50
CA GLN A 50 -14.17 4.71 10.09
C GLN A 50 -13.28 3.47 9.88
N ASN A 51 -12.85 2.85 10.97
CA ASN A 51 -12.00 1.67 10.91
C ASN A 51 -12.69 0.52 10.19
N LYS A 52 -12.00 -0.07 9.21
CA LYS A 52 -12.44 -1.25 8.44
C LYS A 52 -11.59 -2.50 8.73
N CYS A 53 -10.65 -2.41 9.68
CA CYS A 53 -9.77 -3.51 10.05
C CYS A 53 -10.23 -4.16 11.35
N ILE A 54 -10.53 -5.45 11.29
CA ILE A 54 -10.90 -6.26 12.45
C ILE A 54 -9.76 -7.22 12.73
N ILE A 55 -9.22 -7.21 13.94
CA ILE A 55 -8.20 -8.14 14.40
C ILE A 55 -8.86 -9.12 15.37
N LEU A 56 -9.03 -10.36 14.93
CA LEU A 56 -9.68 -11.41 15.69
C LEU A 56 -8.73 -12.02 16.74
N THR A 57 -7.49 -12.28 16.33
CA THR A 57 -6.46 -12.88 17.20
C THR A 57 -5.12 -12.20 16.92
N ASN A 58 -4.43 -11.83 17.98
CA ASN A 58 -3.08 -11.29 17.90
C ASN A 58 -2.25 -11.81 19.06
N THR A 59 -1.32 -12.69 18.74
CA THR A 59 -0.33 -13.24 19.69
C THR A 59 1.08 -12.72 19.40
N THR A 60 1.22 -11.73 18.52
CA THR A 60 2.50 -11.12 18.17
C THR A 60 2.99 -10.17 19.25
N ARG A 61 4.23 -9.70 19.13
CA ARG A 61 4.82 -8.69 20.03
C ARG A 61 4.26 -7.28 19.83
N LEU A 62 3.52 -7.04 18.74
CA LEU A 62 2.94 -5.74 18.43
C LEU A 62 1.49 -5.68 18.93
N ASN A 63 1.11 -4.57 19.53
CA ASN A 63 -0.30 -4.36 19.89
C ASN A 63 -1.17 -4.08 18.64
N ASN A 64 -2.47 -4.14 18.83
CA ASN A 64 -3.42 -4.01 17.70
C ASN A 64 -3.37 -2.62 17.04
N GLU A 65 -3.10 -1.56 17.79
CA GLU A 65 -2.99 -0.19 17.28
C GLU A 65 -1.79 -0.06 16.34
N ILE A 66 -0.64 -0.62 16.73
CA ILE A 66 0.56 -0.64 15.90
C ILE A 66 0.33 -1.49 14.64
N LEU A 67 -0.31 -2.66 14.76
CA LEU A 67 -0.66 -3.48 13.60
C LEU A 67 -1.57 -2.72 12.62
N LYS A 68 -2.60 -2.05 13.11
CA LYS A 68 -3.50 -1.22 12.30
C LYS A 68 -2.74 -0.10 11.62
N GLN A 69 -1.85 0.60 12.34
CA GLN A 69 -1.00 1.64 11.76
C GLN A 69 -0.12 1.09 10.63
N ARG A 70 0.53 -0.05 10.84
CA ARG A 70 1.37 -0.68 9.82
C ARG A 70 0.56 -1.11 8.61
N LEU A 71 -0.62 -1.68 8.78
CA LEU A 71 -1.54 -2.03 7.70
C LEU A 71 -1.92 -0.80 6.87
N SER A 72 -2.22 0.34 7.50
CA SER A 72 -2.56 1.57 6.78
C SER A 72 -1.41 2.15 5.94
N CYS A 73 -0.17 1.75 6.21
CA CYS A 73 1.02 2.17 5.47
C CYS A 73 1.41 1.22 4.33
N ILE A 74 0.71 0.08 4.17
CA ILE A 74 1.00 -0.85 3.07
C ILE A 74 0.53 -0.23 1.75
N PRO A 75 1.41 -0.09 0.74
CA PRO A 75 1.01 0.40 -0.56
C PRO A 75 0.10 -0.61 -1.27
N ILE A 76 -1.02 -0.13 -1.82
CA ILE A 76 -1.98 -0.92 -2.58
C ILE A 76 -1.96 -0.41 -4.01
N HIS A 77 -1.52 -1.25 -4.95
CA HIS A 77 -1.33 -0.89 -6.35
C HIS A 77 -2.66 -1.05 -7.13
N ILE A 78 -3.60 -0.16 -6.89
CA ILE A 78 -4.86 -0.05 -7.63
C ILE A 78 -4.93 1.33 -8.25
N SER A 79 -4.87 1.40 -9.58
CA SER A 79 -4.92 2.64 -10.34
C SER A 79 -6.36 3.13 -10.57
N ASP A 80 -7.32 2.21 -10.65
CA ASP A 80 -8.73 2.56 -10.86
C ASP A 80 -9.43 2.85 -9.52
N LEU A 81 -9.50 4.12 -9.16
CA LEU A 81 -10.20 4.59 -7.95
C LEU A 81 -11.74 4.42 -8.04
N LYS A 82 -12.30 4.09 -9.22
CA LYS A 82 -13.73 3.83 -9.40
C LYS A 82 -14.10 2.37 -9.14
N MET A 83 -13.11 1.50 -8.96
CA MET A 83 -13.32 0.12 -8.59
C MET A 83 -14.18 0.03 -7.32
N PRO A 84 -15.21 -0.85 -7.27
CA PRO A 84 -16.07 -1.00 -6.10
C PRO A 84 -15.34 -1.73 -4.95
N LEU A 85 -14.43 -1.05 -4.29
CA LEU A 85 -13.56 -1.60 -3.24
C LEU A 85 -14.34 -2.21 -2.07
N GLN A 86 -15.58 -1.75 -1.82
CA GLN A 86 -16.47 -2.30 -0.79
C GLN A 86 -16.85 -3.77 -1.05
N ASN A 87 -16.67 -4.26 -2.27
CA ASN A 87 -16.97 -5.64 -2.63
C ASN A 87 -15.79 -6.60 -2.41
N TYR A 88 -14.70 -6.09 -1.87
CA TYR A 88 -13.49 -6.88 -1.62
C TYR A 88 -13.16 -6.94 -0.13
N LEU A 89 -12.82 -8.13 0.32
CA LEU A 89 -12.35 -8.40 1.67
C LEU A 89 -10.93 -8.95 1.59
N VAL A 90 -10.04 -8.40 2.40
CA VAL A 90 -8.68 -8.94 2.57
C VAL A 90 -8.61 -9.68 3.89
N GLU A 91 -8.20 -10.93 3.84
CA GLU A 91 -8.03 -11.80 4.99
C GLU A 91 -6.56 -12.18 5.17
N VAL A 92 -6.14 -12.25 6.43
CA VAL A 92 -4.82 -12.75 6.82
C VAL A 92 -5.01 -13.71 7.97
N ASN A 93 -4.60 -14.95 7.76
CA ASN A 93 -4.59 -15.97 8.80
C ASN A 93 -3.29 -16.74 8.73
N VAL A 94 -2.39 -16.48 9.67
CA VAL A 94 -1.05 -17.06 9.72
C VAL A 94 -0.76 -17.51 11.15
N GLU A 95 -0.31 -18.74 11.29
CA GLU A 95 0.12 -19.31 12.54
C GLU A 95 1.58 -19.78 12.43
N ASN A 96 2.41 -19.35 13.38
CA ASN A 96 3.79 -19.80 13.46
C ASN A 96 3.88 -21.00 14.40
N LEU A 97 4.09 -22.17 13.84
CA LEU A 97 4.30 -23.43 14.58
C LEU A 97 5.78 -23.77 14.79
N THR A 98 6.68 -22.84 14.46
CA THR A 98 8.13 -23.05 14.56
C THR A 98 8.73 -22.23 15.70
N ASP A 99 9.91 -22.61 16.15
CA ASP A 99 10.69 -21.89 17.18
C ASP A 99 11.42 -20.66 16.62
N THR A 100 11.32 -20.41 15.29
CA THR A 100 11.98 -19.31 14.61
C THR A 100 11.00 -18.16 14.34
N ILE A 101 11.53 -16.95 14.17
CA ILE A 101 10.71 -15.79 13.79
C ILE A 101 10.21 -15.97 12.38
N MET A 102 8.89 -15.87 12.20
CA MET A 102 8.24 -15.84 10.89
C MET A 102 7.71 -14.43 10.63
N PHE A 103 7.99 -13.89 9.44
CA PHE A 103 7.46 -12.61 8.99
C PHE A 103 6.15 -12.82 8.23
N VAL A 104 5.14 -12.05 8.61
CA VAL A 104 3.88 -11.96 7.85
C VAL A 104 4.04 -10.87 6.80
N THR A 105 3.93 -11.26 5.54
CA THR A 105 4.06 -10.38 4.38
C THR A 105 2.73 -10.30 3.62
N THR A 106 2.66 -9.47 2.60
CA THR A 106 1.49 -9.37 1.72
C THR A 106 1.22 -10.64 0.90
N GLU A 107 2.16 -11.57 0.81
CA GLU A 107 1.95 -12.90 0.22
C GLU A 107 0.97 -13.76 1.00
N HIS A 108 0.84 -13.51 2.31
CA HIS A 108 -0.12 -14.21 3.17
C HIS A 108 -1.54 -13.62 3.06
N PHE A 109 -1.71 -12.53 2.33
CA PHE A 109 -3.02 -11.92 2.13
C PHE A 109 -3.84 -12.77 1.15
N LYS A 110 -5.12 -12.91 1.45
CA LYS A 110 -6.11 -13.51 0.56
C LYS A 110 -7.19 -12.49 0.30
N ILE A 111 -7.43 -12.17 -0.97
CA ILE A 111 -8.43 -11.18 -1.38
C ILE A 111 -9.65 -11.93 -1.89
N MET A 112 -10.76 -11.76 -1.23
CA MET A 112 -12.04 -12.36 -1.60
C MET A 112 -12.97 -11.30 -2.22
N ASN A 113 -13.58 -11.64 -3.34
CA ASN A 113 -14.66 -10.86 -3.91
C ASN A 113 -15.99 -11.29 -3.24
N LEU A 114 -16.59 -10.40 -2.49
CA LEU A 114 -17.83 -10.66 -1.75
C LEU A 114 -19.07 -10.85 -2.66
N THR A 115 -19.00 -10.39 -3.90
CA THR A 115 -20.10 -10.56 -4.87
C THR A 115 -20.11 -11.96 -5.47
N THR A 116 -18.94 -12.50 -5.81
CA THR A 116 -18.80 -13.84 -6.39
C THR A 116 -18.50 -14.91 -5.34
N ASN A 117 -18.13 -14.50 -4.14
CA ASN A 117 -17.67 -15.35 -3.04
C ASN A 117 -16.44 -16.20 -3.41
N GLU A 118 -15.60 -15.67 -4.29
CA GLU A 118 -14.38 -16.32 -4.77
C GLU A 118 -13.14 -15.52 -4.39
N TYR A 119 -12.04 -16.22 -4.13
CA TYR A 119 -10.75 -15.58 -3.94
C TYR A 119 -10.13 -15.19 -5.28
N LEU A 120 -9.44 -14.04 -5.30
CA LEU A 120 -8.65 -13.62 -6.45
C LEU A 120 -7.52 -14.61 -6.72
N LYS A 121 -7.19 -14.78 -7.98
CA LYS A 121 -6.05 -15.60 -8.40
C LYS A 121 -4.75 -14.96 -7.91
N GLU A 122 -3.76 -15.78 -7.62
CA GLU A 122 -2.45 -15.35 -7.13
C GLU A 122 -1.81 -14.28 -8.02
N LYS A 123 -1.94 -14.40 -9.34
CA LYS A 123 -1.42 -13.42 -10.29
C LYS A 123 -2.03 -12.02 -10.10
N ASP A 124 -3.35 -11.96 -9.91
CA ASP A 124 -4.07 -10.70 -9.73
C ASP A 124 -3.74 -10.10 -8.35
N GLN A 125 -3.60 -10.94 -7.35
CA GLN A 125 -3.18 -10.52 -6.01
C GLN A 125 -1.75 -9.95 -6.01
N ARG A 126 -0.81 -10.56 -6.74
CA ARG A 126 0.57 -10.06 -6.90
C ARG A 126 0.63 -8.75 -7.68
N SER A 127 -0.33 -8.45 -8.54
CA SER A 127 -0.41 -7.14 -9.20
C SER A 127 -0.84 -6.04 -8.25
N ILE A 128 -1.67 -6.37 -7.25
CA ILE A 128 -2.11 -5.43 -6.20
C ILE A 128 -1.02 -5.24 -5.13
N PHE A 129 -0.31 -6.31 -4.79
CA PHE A 129 0.78 -6.33 -3.83
C PHE A 129 2.06 -6.90 -4.47
N PRO A 130 2.73 -6.12 -5.34
CA PRO A 130 3.96 -6.60 -5.96
C PRO A 130 5.07 -6.78 -4.91
N PRO A 131 5.97 -7.75 -5.10
CA PRO A 131 7.12 -7.92 -4.23
C PRO A 131 8.01 -6.67 -4.28
N ASN A 132 8.61 -6.34 -3.16
CA ASN A 132 9.54 -5.22 -3.10
C ASN A 132 10.83 -5.59 -3.85
N SER A 133 11.25 -4.76 -4.81
CA SER A 133 12.45 -4.99 -5.62
C SER A 133 13.76 -5.03 -4.81
N LEU A 134 13.76 -4.47 -3.59
CA LEU A 134 14.94 -4.41 -2.72
C LEU A 134 14.99 -5.55 -1.69
N THR A 135 13.84 -6.09 -1.29
CA THR A 135 13.77 -7.08 -0.20
C THR A 135 13.17 -8.42 -0.61
N GLY A 136 12.69 -8.51 -1.84
CA GLY A 136 12.01 -9.70 -2.36
C GLY A 136 10.54 -9.76 -1.99
#